data_d18e230672b3cd602e2cef4f2d9891d4
#
_entry.id   d18e230672b3cd602e2cef4f2d9891d4
#
_cell.length_a   1.000
_cell.length_b   1.000
_cell.length_c   1.000
_cell.angle_alpha   90.00
_cell.angle_beta   90.00
_cell.angle_gamma   90.00
#
_symmetry.space_group_name_H-M   'P 1'
#
loop_
_entity.id
_entity.type
_entity.pdbx_description
1 polymer ?
#
loop_
_entity_poly.entity_id
_entity_poly.type
_entity_poly.pdbx_seq_one_letter_code
_entity_poly.pdbx_strand_id
1 'polypeptide(L)'
;FEKKQPQWVHKLNSYASPSPYLQDGKLFLHFGAYGNACIDSESGDIIWKNDEKKLWIMHENGPGSSPILWKNLMIFHLDGSDRQSIVALYKDSGKIAWQTTRSGEMRENPQLQKSYSTPIIEEFNGKTVLISCAADWVYGYNPKNGEELWKIKYGILGFSNVARPV
;
A
#
# COMPACT_ATOMS: atom_id res chain seq x y z
N PHE A 1 -13.33 -7.88 -9.22
CA PHE A 1 -13.64 -7.96 -7.78
C PHE A 1 -15.09 -7.55 -7.52
N GLU A 2 -15.82 -8.37 -6.80
CA GLU A 2 -17.10 -7.97 -6.25
C GLU A 2 -16.88 -7.07 -5.02
N LYS A 3 -17.65 -5.99 -4.94
CA LYS A 3 -17.67 -5.13 -3.75
C LYS A 3 -18.48 -5.82 -2.64
N LYS A 4 -17.89 -6.75 -1.91
CA LYS A 4 -18.56 -7.47 -0.82
C LYS A 4 -19.02 -6.55 0.31
N GLN A 5 -18.33 -5.43 0.53
CA GLN A 5 -18.65 -4.39 1.52
C GLN A 5 -18.27 -3.03 0.93
N PRO A 6 -19.14 -2.40 0.12
CA PRO A 6 -18.84 -1.12 -0.48
C PRO A 6 -18.72 -0.06 0.63
N GLN A 7 -17.58 0.63 0.64
CA GLN A 7 -17.36 1.79 1.48
C GLN A 7 -17.74 3.06 0.72
N TRP A 8 -18.01 4.13 1.45
CA TRP A 8 -18.16 5.43 0.84
C TRP A 8 -16.86 5.84 0.15
N VAL A 9 -16.97 6.47 -1.00
CA VAL A 9 -15.83 7.02 -1.75
C VAL A 9 -16.13 8.49 -2.05
N HIS A 10 -15.18 9.36 -1.80
CA HIS A 10 -15.30 10.77 -2.10
C HIS A 10 -15.60 10.98 -3.59
N LYS A 11 -16.48 11.94 -3.94
CA LYS A 11 -16.95 12.19 -5.31
C LYS A 11 -15.85 12.46 -6.35
N LEU A 12 -14.65 12.89 -5.91
CA LEU A 12 -13.48 13.14 -6.76
C LEU A 12 -12.53 11.95 -6.83
N ASN A 13 -12.91 10.80 -6.25
CA ASN A 13 -12.09 9.60 -6.23
C ASN A 13 -12.86 8.40 -6.80
N SER A 14 -12.19 7.26 -6.93
CA SER A 14 -12.79 6.01 -7.38
C SER A 14 -12.31 4.82 -6.53
N TYR A 15 -12.93 3.65 -6.72
CA TYR A 15 -12.48 2.40 -6.11
C TYR A 15 -11.21 1.84 -6.77
N ALA A 16 -10.76 2.45 -7.87
CA ALA A 16 -9.62 2.01 -8.68
C ALA A 16 -8.65 3.17 -8.96
N SER A 17 -8.43 4.06 -7.98
CA SER A 17 -7.50 5.19 -8.10
C SER A 17 -6.02 4.81 -8.14
N PRO A 18 -5.55 3.73 -7.46
CA PRO A 18 -4.16 3.31 -7.56
C PRO A 18 -3.78 2.96 -9.00
N SER A 19 -2.61 3.44 -9.43
CA SER A 19 -2.05 3.08 -10.74
C SER A 19 -1.54 1.64 -10.71
N PRO A 20 -1.87 0.81 -11.69
CA PRO A 20 -1.32 -0.52 -11.80
C PRO A 20 0.18 -0.49 -12.16
N TYR A 21 0.89 -1.57 -11.86
CA TYR A 21 2.29 -1.74 -12.24
C TYR A 21 2.41 -2.84 -13.30
N LEU A 22 2.98 -2.52 -14.46
CA LEU A 22 3.22 -3.47 -15.55
C LEU A 22 4.68 -3.94 -15.51
N GLN A 23 4.89 -5.25 -15.47
CA GLN A 23 6.21 -5.87 -15.58
C GLN A 23 6.10 -7.26 -16.22
N ASP A 24 6.95 -7.53 -17.20
CA ASP A 24 7.10 -8.86 -17.84
C ASP A 24 5.76 -9.46 -18.32
N GLY A 25 4.93 -8.65 -19.00
CA GLY A 25 3.62 -9.06 -19.50
C GLY A 25 2.56 -9.27 -18.41
N LYS A 26 2.84 -8.88 -17.16
CA LYS A 26 1.92 -9.03 -16.02
C LYS A 26 1.55 -7.67 -15.45
N LEU A 27 0.27 -7.47 -15.21
CA LEU A 27 -0.26 -6.26 -14.62
C LEU A 27 -0.64 -6.52 -13.16
N PHE A 28 0.03 -5.82 -12.24
CA PHE A 28 -0.18 -5.92 -10.79
C PHE A 28 -1.12 -4.81 -10.34
N LEU A 29 -2.23 -5.19 -9.71
CA LEU A 29 -3.34 -4.33 -9.35
C LEU A 29 -3.55 -4.30 -7.84
N HIS A 30 -3.78 -3.10 -7.29
CA HIS A 30 -4.14 -2.88 -5.90
C HIS A 30 -5.41 -2.03 -5.83
N PHE A 31 -6.44 -2.54 -5.17
CA PHE A 31 -7.73 -1.86 -4.98
C PHE A 31 -8.00 -1.57 -3.49
N GLY A 32 -6.94 -1.36 -2.69
CA GLY A 32 -7.05 -1.14 -1.26
C GLY A 32 -7.75 -2.30 -0.55
N ALA A 33 -8.79 -1.96 0.21
CA ALA A 33 -9.59 -2.94 0.96
C ALA A 33 -10.29 -3.99 0.08
N TYR A 34 -10.41 -3.74 -1.23
CA TYR A 34 -11.14 -4.65 -2.13
C TYR A 34 -10.26 -5.76 -2.70
N GLY A 35 -8.96 -5.71 -2.46
CA GLY A 35 -8.04 -6.77 -2.81
C GLY A 35 -6.98 -6.39 -3.83
N ASN A 36 -6.24 -7.41 -4.22
CA ASN A 36 -5.11 -7.33 -5.14
C ASN A 36 -5.24 -8.40 -6.21
N ALA A 37 -4.68 -8.16 -7.39
CA ALA A 37 -4.63 -9.14 -8.46
C ALA A 37 -3.37 -9.00 -9.30
N CYS A 38 -3.00 -10.09 -9.95
CA CYS A 38 -2.11 -10.10 -11.10
C CYS A 38 -2.89 -10.65 -12.28
N ILE A 39 -2.83 -9.97 -13.41
CA ILE A 39 -3.44 -10.40 -14.66
C ILE A 39 -2.40 -10.47 -15.77
N ASP A 40 -2.61 -11.34 -16.71
CA ASP A 40 -1.87 -11.34 -17.97
C ASP A 40 -2.26 -10.09 -18.78
N SER A 41 -1.29 -9.32 -19.25
CA SER A 41 -1.57 -8.05 -19.92
C SER A 41 -2.04 -8.20 -21.37
N GLU A 42 -1.87 -9.37 -21.99
CA GLU A 42 -2.30 -9.63 -23.37
C GLU A 42 -3.71 -10.25 -23.39
N SER A 43 -3.94 -11.30 -22.57
CA SER A 43 -5.22 -12.00 -22.54
C SER A 43 -6.24 -11.38 -21.59
N GLY A 44 -5.78 -10.65 -20.54
CA GLY A 44 -6.63 -10.19 -19.46
C GLY A 44 -6.98 -11.27 -18.42
N ASP A 45 -6.41 -12.45 -18.55
CA ASP A 45 -6.67 -13.57 -17.63
C ASP A 45 -6.10 -13.28 -16.23
N ILE A 46 -6.87 -13.68 -15.22
CA ILE A 46 -6.43 -13.55 -13.82
C ILE A 46 -5.42 -14.65 -13.50
N ILE A 47 -4.15 -14.26 -13.26
CA ILE A 47 -3.10 -15.18 -12.82
C ILE A 47 -3.29 -15.54 -11.35
N TRP A 48 -3.51 -14.52 -10.51
CA TRP A 48 -3.89 -14.71 -9.12
C TRP A 48 -4.71 -13.54 -8.60
N LYS A 49 -5.42 -13.77 -7.50
CA LYS A 49 -6.24 -12.80 -6.78
C LYS A 49 -6.08 -13.00 -5.27
N ASN A 50 -5.93 -11.91 -4.52
CA ASN A 50 -5.91 -11.92 -3.06
C ASN A 50 -6.88 -10.88 -2.51
N ASP A 51 -7.93 -11.34 -1.81
CA ASP A 51 -8.93 -10.55 -1.10
C ASP A 51 -9.07 -10.99 0.37
N GLU A 52 -7.96 -11.42 0.99
CA GLU A 52 -7.94 -11.89 2.37
C GLU A 52 -8.45 -10.81 3.34
N LYS A 53 -9.33 -11.20 4.29
CA LYS A 53 -9.91 -10.30 5.29
C LYS A 53 -8.88 -9.52 6.11
N LYS A 54 -7.69 -10.07 6.30
CA LYS A 54 -6.62 -9.38 7.04
C LYS A 54 -6.03 -8.18 6.29
N LEU A 55 -6.29 -8.06 4.96
CA LEU A 55 -5.92 -6.92 4.14
C LEU A 55 -7.05 -5.89 4.02
N TRP A 56 -8.20 -6.14 4.63
CA TRP A 56 -9.31 -5.19 4.62
C TRP A 56 -9.06 -4.04 5.60
N ILE A 57 -9.31 -2.81 5.15
CA ILE A 57 -9.21 -1.57 5.95
C ILE A 57 -10.38 -0.63 5.64
N MET A 58 -10.66 0.30 6.53
CA MET A 58 -11.63 1.37 6.30
C MET A 58 -10.96 2.54 5.57
N HIS A 59 -11.23 2.68 4.27
CA HIS A 59 -10.68 3.80 3.48
C HIS A 59 -11.45 5.11 3.66
N GLU A 60 -12.77 5.04 3.61
CA GLU A 60 -13.72 6.18 3.63
C GLU A 60 -13.60 7.17 2.46
N ASN A 61 -12.44 7.35 1.86
CA ASN A 61 -12.23 8.18 0.66
C ASN A 61 -11.91 7.37 -0.60
N GLY A 62 -11.78 6.05 -0.48
CA GLY A 62 -11.30 5.14 -1.52
C GLY A 62 -9.78 4.89 -1.44
N PRO A 63 -9.26 3.88 -2.17
CA PRO A 63 -7.84 3.57 -2.21
C PRO A 63 -7.04 4.64 -2.96
N GLY A 64 -5.77 4.84 -2.62
CA GLY A 64 -4.91 5.82 -3.28
C GLY A 64 -3.46 5.38 -3.48
N SER A 65 -2.92 4.55 -2.56
CA SER A 65 -1.56 4.03 -2.68
C SER A 65 -1.43 3.10 -3.87
N SER A 66 -0.48 3.39 -4.76
CA SER A 66 -0.15 2.49 -5.88
C SER A 66 0.84 1.41 -5.43
N PRO A 67 0.79 0.20 -5.99
CA PRO A 67 1.79 -0.81 -5.71
C PRO A 67 3.12 -0.47 -6.39
N ILE A 68 4.21 -0.90 -5.76
CA ILE A 68 5.54 -0.96 -6.37
C ILE A 68 6.01 -2.40 -6.42
N LEU A 69 6.95 -2.69 -7.32
CA LEU A 69 7.57 -4.01 -7.40
C LEU A 69 9.04 -3.95 -6.97
N TRP A 70 9.46 -4.93 -6.20
CA TRP A 70 10.86 -5.11 -5.82
C TRP A 70 11.19 -6.60 -5.75
N LYS A 71 12.13 -7.04 -6.58
CA LYS A 71 12.48 -8.47 -6.71
C LYS A 71 11.22 -9.31 -6.97
N ASN A 72 10.90 -10.24 -6.08
CA ASN A 72 9.71 -11.10 -6.16
C ASN A 72 8.51 -10.57 -5.36
N LEU A 73 8.54 -9.30 -4.94
CA LEU A 73 7.52 -8.71 -4.09
C LEU A 73 6.74 -7.61 -4.81
N MET A 74 5.44 -7.53 -4.52
CA MET A 74 4.54 -6.41 -4.75
C MET A 74 4.26 -5.73 -3.41
N ILE A 75 4.62 -4.46 -3.26
CA ILE A 75 4.57 -3.73 -1.99
C ILE A 75 3.63 -2.53 -2.10
N PHE A 76 2.80 -2.30 -1.09
CA PHE A 76 1.83 -1.19 -1.04
C PHE A 76 1.46 -0.82 0.39
N HIS A 77 0.85 0.36 0.56
CA HIS A 77 0.30 0.81 1.84
C HIS A 77 -1.14 0.33 2.05
N LEU A 78 -1.47 0.01 3.29
CA LEU A 78 -2.82 -0.17 3.79
C LEU A 78 -3.01 0.73 5.03
N ASP A 79 -3.15 2.04 4.79
CA ASP A 79 -3.28 3.05 5.82
C ASP A 79 -4.73 3.57 5.85
N GLY A 80 -5.59 2.85 6.56
CA GLY A 80 -7.01 3.19 6.77
C GLY A 80 -7.25 4.01 8.03
N SER A 81 -8.51 4.26 8.36
CA SER A 81 -8.90 4.89 9.61
C SER A 81 -8.94 3.92 10.80
N ASP A 82 -8.96 2.62 10.55
CA ASP A 82 -9.03 1.56 11.57
C ASP A 82 -7.69 0.89 11.85
N ARG A 83 -6.80 0.85 10.86
CA ARG A 83 -5.44 0.30 10.99
C ARG A 83 -4.53 0.86 9.90
N GLN A 84 -3.24 0.87 10.20
CA GLN A 84 -2.21 1.38 9.31
C GLN A 84 -1.09 0.36 9.21
N SER A 85 -0.75 -0.02 7.97
CA SER A 85 0.31 -0.99 7.71
C SER A 85 0.93 -0.82 6.32
N ILE A 86 2.12 -1.39 6.16
CA ILE A 86 2.74 -1.63 4.87
C ILE A 86 2.77 -3.14 4.63
N VAL A 87 2.52 -3.56 3.40
CA VAL A 87 2.31 -4.98 3.04
C VAL A 87 3.14 -5.32 1.82
N ALA A 88 3.66 -6.55 1.81
CA ALA A 88 4.23 -7.17 0.61
C ALA A 88 3.54 -8.51 0.31
N LEU A 89 3.23 -8.71 -0.96
CA LEU A 89 2.77 -9.99 -1.50
C LEU A 89 3.85 -10.60 -2.40
N TYR A 90 3.94 -11.91 -2.47
CA TYR A 90 4.72 -12.59 -3.50
C TYR A 90 4.09 -12.37 -4.89
N LYS A 91 4.88 -11.93 -5.87
CA LYS A 91 4.42 -11.64 -7.24
C LYS A 91 3.86 -12.84 -7.98
N ASP A 92 4.34 -14.03 -7.67
CA ASP A 92 3.95 -15.28 -8.32
C ASP A 92 2.62 -15.86 -7.85
N SER A 93 2.26 -15.60 -6.58
CA SER A 93 1.13 -16.24 -5.93
C SER A 93 0.12 -15.33 -5.27
N GLY A 94 0.46 -14.04 -5.09
CA GLY A 94 -0.36 -13.09 -4.35
C GLY A 94 -0.45 -13.39 -2.84
N LYS A 95 0.27 -14.39 -2.32
CA LYS A 95 0.31 -14.68 -0.88
C LYS A 95 1.08 -13.60 -0.14
N ILE A 96 0.68 -13.31 1.11
CA ILE A 96 1.37 -12.33 1.94
C ILE A 96 2.76 -12.86 2.27
N ALA A 97 3.78 -12.08 1.88
CA ALA A 97 5.16 -12.33 2.26
C ALA A 97 5.44 -11.76 3.67
N TRP A 98 5.00 -10.52 3.90
CA TRP A 98 5.06 -9.87 5.20
C TRP A 98 4.04 -8.71 5.28
N GLN A 99 3.69 -8.34 6.51
CA GLN A 99 2.86 -7.17 6.82
C GLN A 99 3.38 -6.55 8.11
N THR A 100 3.65 -5.24 8.09
CA THR A 100 4.16 -4.50 9.25
C THR A 100 3.18 -3.40 9.63
N THR A 101 2.66 -3.48 10.86
CA THR A 101 1.85 -2.41 11.45
C THR A 101 2.74 -1.20 11.74
N ARG A 102 2.24 0.00 11.46
CA ARG A 102 2.93 1.25 11.77
C ARG A 102 3.14 1.39 13.28
N SER A 103 4.36 1.68 13.71
CA SER A 103 4.74 1.79 15.12
C SER A 103 4.63 3.21 15.69
N GLY A 104 4.42 4.21 14.82
CA GLY A 104 4.29 5.62 15.24
C GLY A 104 2.99 5.85 16.00
N GLU A 105 3.05 6.75 16.97
CA GLU A 105 1.87 7.22 17.68
C GLU A 105 0.89 7.86 16.69
N MET A 106 -0.34 7.36 16.66
CA MET A 106 -1.40 7.88 15.81
C MET A 106 -2.22 8.93 16.56
N ARG A 107 -2.82 9.86 15.80
CA ARG A 107 -3.77 10.84 16.35
C ARG A 107 -5.03 10.13 16.86
N GLU A 108 -5.70 10.70 17.85
CA GLU A 108 -6.97 10.18 18.38
C GLU A 108 -8.08 10.12 17.31
N ASN A 109 -8.15 11.13 16.44
CA ASN A 109 -9.15 11.15 15.37
C ASN A 109 -8.73 10.18 14.24
N PRO A 110 -9.50 9.08 14.00
CA PRO A 110 -9.20 8.09 12.98
C PRO A 110 -9.07 8.67 11.56
N GLN A 111 -9.80 9.75 11.26
CA GLN A 111 -9.73 10.41 9.95
C GLN A 111 -8.36 10.99 9.65
N LEU A 112 -7.58 11.31 10.68
CA LEU A 112 -6.25 11.89 10.58
C LEU A 112 -5.13 10.84 10.56
N GLN A 113 -5.48 9.54 10.59
CA GLN A 113 -4.52 8.42 10.60
C GLN A 113 -4.25 7.86 9.21
N LYS A 114 -5.00 8.30 8.19
CA LYS A 114 -4.93 7.77 6.82
C LYS A 114 -3.77 8.36 6.02
N SER A 115 -3.23 7.56 5.11
CA SER A 115 -2.28 7.99 4.08
C SER A 115 -2.56 7.25 2.77
N TYR A 116 -2.30 7.93 1.65
CA TYR A 116 -2.54 7.43 0.28
C TYR A 116 -1.26 7.48 -0.56
N SER A 117 -0.13 7.80 0.06
CA SER A 117 1.18 7.88 -0.59
C SER A 117 1.58 6.53 -1.20
N THR A 118 2.38 6.58 -2.25
CA THR A 118 3.01 5.40 -2.85
C THR A 118 4.43 5.28 -2.30
N PRO A 119 4.87 4.13 -1.79
CA PRO A 119 6.23 3.95 -1.29
C PRO A 119 7.26 3.96 -2.43
N ILE A 120 8.52 4.17 -2.08
CA ILE A 120 9.65 4.02 -2.99
C ILE A 120 10.72 3.11 -2.39
N ILE A 121 11.61 2.61 -3.25
CA ILE A 121 12.80 1.87 -2.81
C ILE A 121 14.02 2.61 -3.30
N GLU A 122 14.93 2.86 -2.38
CA GLU A 122 16.18 3.56 -2.63
C GLU A 122 17.37 2.73 -2.15
N GLU A 123 18.49 2.88 -2.85
CA GLU A 123 19.77 2.32 -2.43
C GLU A 123 20.70 3.43 -1.97
N PHE A 124 21.14 3.35 -0.71
CA PHE A 124 22.06 4.30 -0.14
C PHE A 124 23.17 3.58 0.63
N ASN A 125 24.43 3.85 0.27
CA ASN A 125 25.61 3.22 0.87
C ASN A 125 25.54 1.67 0.89
N GLY A 126 25.08 1.06 -0.20
CA GLY A 126 24.93 -0.39 -0.33
C GLY A 126 23.79 -1.00 0.49
N LYS A 127 22.92 -0.18 1.07
CA LYS A 127 21.72 -0.62 1.79
C LYS A 127 20.47 -0.24 0.99
N THR A 128 19.60 -1.21 0.78
CA THR A 128 18.29 -0.98 0.17
C THR A 128 17.29 -0.63 1.26
N VAL A 129 16.59 0.49 1.11
CA VAL A 129 15.58 0.98 2.05
C VAL A 129 14.27 1.22 1.32
N LEU A 130 13.18 0.72 1.88
CA LEU A 130 11.82 1.02 1.48
C LEU A 130 11.35 2.24 2.26
N ILE A 131 11.16 3.38 1.58
CA ILE A 131 10.73 4.64 2.17
C ILE A 131 9.22 4.77 2.03
N SER A 132 8.55 5.09 3.12
CA SER A 132 7.10 5.08 3.24
C SER A 132 6.60 6.29 4.01
N CYS A 133 5.90 7.21 3.32
CA CYS A 133 5.25 8.36 3.93
C CYS A 133 3.86 7.95 4.43
N ALA A 134 3.64 8.09 5.73
CA ALA A 134 2.37 7.81 6.40
C ALA A 134 1.81 9.07 7.07
N ALA A 135 0.70 8.95 7.80
CA ALA A 135 0.17 10.08 8.57
C ALA A 135 1.16 10.47 9.67
N ASP A 136 1.63 11.73 9.64
CA ASP A 136 2.56 12.37 10.57
C ASP A 136 3.97 11.76 10.66
N TRP A 137 4.24 10.68 9.93
CA TRP A 137 5.50 9.94 10.01
C TRP A 137 6.05 9.54 8.63
N VAL A 138 7.37 9.54 8.51
CA VAL A 138 8.11 8.84 7.45
C VAL A 138 8.82 7.65 8.07
N TYR A 139 8.75 6.51 7.40
CA TYR A 139 9.37 5.26 7.81
C TYR A 139 10.38 4.77 6.78
N GLY A 140 11.46 4.18 7.26
CA GLY A 140 12.34 3.34 6.48
C GLY A 140 12.21 1.88 6.92
N TYR A 141 11.98 0.99 5.96
CA TYR A 141 11.84 -0.45 6.19
C TYR A 141 12.87 -1.23 5.38
N ASN A 142 13.22 -2.41 5.87
CA ASN A 142 13.89 -3.41 5.07
C ASN A 142 12.87 -4.05 4.10
N PRO A 143 12.99 -3.87 2.79
CA PRO A 143 11.99 -4.35 1.84
C PRO A 143 11.88 -5.88 1.80
N LYS A 144 12.90 -6.61 2.27
CA LYS A 144 12.92 -8.07 2.25
C LYS A 144 11.94 -8.71 3.24
N ASN A 145 11.79 -8.10 4.43
CA ASN A 145 11.03 -8.69 5.54
C ASN A 145 10.08 -7.72 6.25
N GLY A 146 10.04 -6.44 5.83
CA GLY A 146 9.19 -5.42 6.42
C GLY A 146 9.66 -4.90 7.79
N GLU A 147 10.87 -5.23 8.22
CA GLU A 147 11.45 -4.74 9.47
C GLU A 147 11.62 -3.22 9.43
N GLU A 148 11.10 -2.52 10.46
CA GLU A 148 11.29 -1.08 10.60
C GLU A 148 12.73 -0.78 10.98
N LEU A 149 13.43 -0.02 10.12
CA LEU A 149 14.81 0.39 10.34
C LEU A 149 14.90 1.73 11.10
N TRP A 150 13.98 2.63 10.76
CA TRP A 150 13.88 3.96 11.38
C TRP A 150 12.53 4.59 11.08
N LYS A 151 12.16 5.59 11.86
CA LYS A 151 11.02 6.47 11.61
C LYS A 151 11.33 7.90 12.04
N ILE A 152 10.70 8.87 11.37
CA ILE A 152 10.83 10.30 11.65
C ILE A 152 9.44 10.91 11.74
N LYS A 153 9.13 11.56 12.86
CA LYS A 153 7.90 12.34 13.05
C LYS A 153 8.06 13.71 12.43
N TYR A 154 7.23 14.06 11.44
CA TYR A 154 7.22 15.41 10.88
C TYR A 154 6.06 16.29 11.40
N GLY A 155 5.38 15.81 12.44
CA GLY A 155 4.38 16.55 13.20
C GLY A 155 3.04 16.68 12.49
N ILE A 156 2.33 17.78 12.78
CA ILE A 156 0.96 18.02 12.32
C ILE A 156 0.84 18.40 10.85
N LEU A 157 1.91 18.30 10.07
CA LEU A 157 1.95 18.75 8.68
C LEU A 157 1.27 17.78 7.71
N GLY A 158 1.01 16.53 8.11
CA GLY A 158 0.53 15.59 7.14
C GLY A 158 -0.25 14.37 7.65
N PHE A 159 -1.51 14.35 7.29
CA PHE A 159 -2.30 13.14 7.10
C PHE A 159 -2.84 13.17 5.66
N SER A 160 -3.41 12.05 5.20
CA SER A 160 -3.92 11.92 3.83
C SER A 160 -2.86 12.26 2.77
N ASN A 161 -1.59 11.94 3.03
CA ASN A 161 -0.51 12.16 2.09
C ASN A 161 -0.78 11.41 0.80
N VAL A 162 -0.66 12.08 -0.35
CA VAL A 162 -0.85 11.49 -1.67
C VAL A 162 0.45 11.48 -2.50
N ALA A 163 1.36 12.40 -2.19
CA ALA A 163 2.62 12.52 -2.91
C ALA A 163 3.51 11.28 -2.71
N ARG A 164 4.07 10.77 -3.80
CA ARG A 164 5.17 9.81 -3.77
C ARG A 164 6.45 10.56 -3.36
N PRO A 165 7.26 10.05 -2.44
CA PRO A 165 8.59 10.60 -2.20
C PRO A 165 9.44 10.55 -3.47
N VAL A 166 10.36 11.47 -3.63
CA VAL A 166 11.33 11.57 -4.73
C VAL A 166 12.72 11.78 -4.20
#